data_8a68609630890a00e011df132506860c
#
_entry.id   8a68609630890a00e011df132506860c
#
_cell.length_a   1.000
_cell.length_b   1.000
_cell.length_c   1.000
_cell.angle_alpha   90.00
_cell.angle_beta   90.00
_cell.angle_gamma   90.00
#
_symmetry.space_group_name_H-M   'P 1'
#
loop_
_entity.id
_entity.type
_entity.pdbx_description
1 polymer ?
#
loop_
_entity_poly.entity_id
_entity_poly.type
_entity_poly.pdbx_seq_one_letter_code
_entity_poly.pdbx_strand_id
1 'polypeptide(L)'
;AGTYYYLHRFVYDNPKSEEVINSIWNNMYNAIANVNILLQGIEDHRGILAADEEKIYEGEAYALRAFLHFDLLRLFGKSYVSGAGEKAIPYVSKISKEITPLSTVSEVLDSVITDLEKAAFLLENDPVRTGEATTSFLGTRSFHFNYYAVRALMARVYLYKNDKVNALKNATEVILSHKYPWVEKGQVATTTRDNRDGIFLTECILMLNNTRLETITETYLKKSENNTVGNLLVTQAEVRDEIFENTLYGGSDWRYIYYFEPIDSYYVNTKLWQVSSSYNNRQPLLRISEMYLIAAECAGSKKEALEYFNTLRQHRGFEVTDDLKEEDTTDEKLQTAIGKEYRKEFIGEGQWFFYCKRTDQATLPNVQVPFSKAYYVLPIPDQELEYGNRN
;
A
#
# COMPACT_ATOMS: atom_id res chain seq x y z
N ALA A 1 28.22 6.43 -4.20
CA ALA A 1 26.82 6.63 -3.81
C ALA A 1 26.11 5.29 -3.70
N GLY A 2 25.17 5.15 -2.75
CA GLY A 2 24.39 3.94 -2.56
C GLY A 2 23.24 3.82 -3.57
N THR A 3 22.62 2.65 -3.65
CA THR A 3 21.50 2.36 -4.55
C THR A 3 20.36 3.37 -4.42
N TYR A 4 19.94 3.68 -3.21
CA TYR A 4 18.86 4.64 -2.96
C TYR A 4 19.17 6.08 -3.36
N TYR A 5 20.43 6.46 -3.46
CA TYR A 5 20.83 7.77 -3.98
C TYR A 5 20.42 7.95 -5.45
N TYR A 6 20.58 6.91 -6.28
CA TYR A 6 20.21 6.96 -7.68
C TYR A 6 18.69 6.88 -7.86
N LEU A 7 18.01 5.96 -7.14
CA LEU A 7 16.55 5.83 -7.18
C LEU A 7 15.83 7.11 -6.71
N HIS A 8 16.33 7.76 -5.64
CA HIS A 8 15.79 9.04 -5.16
C HIS A 8 15.89 10.17 -6.19
N ARG A 9 16.85 10.08 -7.09
CA ARG A 9 17.07 11.06 -8.18
C ARG A 9 16.48 10.62 -9.52
N PHE A 10 15.71 9.53 -9.53
CA PHE A 10 15.10 8.94 -10.73
C PHE A 10 16.12 8.58 -11.84
N VAL A 11 17.36 8.26 -11.46
CA VAL A 11 18.41 7.80 -12.38
C VAL A 11 18.24 6.28 -12.55
N TYR A 12 17.28 5.90 -13.38
CA TYR A 12 16.89 4.50 -13.55
C TYR A 12 17.85 3.69 -14.43
N ASP A 13 18.60 4.35 -15.29
CA ASP A 13 19.65 3.80 -16.17
C ASP A 13 21.00 3.57 -15.47
N ASN A 14 21.07 3.78 -14.17
CA ASN A 14 22.26 3.42 -13.39
C ASN A 14 22.21 1.93 -13.03
N PRO A 15 23.34 1.16 -13.18
CA PRO A 15 23.37 -0.28 -12.91
C PRO A 15 22.80 -0.69 -11.54
N LYS A 16 22.97 0.14 -10.50
CA LYS A 16 22.41 -0.13 -9.17
C LYS A 16 20.89 0.05 -9.11
N SER A 17 20.35 0.98 -9.89
CA SER A 17 18.91 1.13 -10.02
C SER A 17 18.30 0.01 -10.85
N GLU A 18 18.94 -0.34 -11.96
CA GLU A 18 18.54 -1.44 -12.82
C GLU A 18 18.49 -2.79 -12.07
N GLU A 19 19.49 -3.07 -11.24
CA GLU A 19 19.52 -4.28 -10.41
C GLU A 19 18.26 -4.39 -9.53
N VAL A 20 17.86 -3.29 -8.87
CA VAL A 20 16.65 -3.26 -8.04
C VAL A 20 15.39 -3.40 -8.87
N ILE A 21 15.29 -2.67 -9.98
CA ILE A 21 14.14 -2.69 -10.88
C ILE A 21 13.95 -4.08 -11.48
N ASN A 22 15.02 -4.70 -11.98
CA ASN A 22 15.04 -6.05 -12.51
C ASN A 22 14.64 -7.09 -11.44
N SER A 23 15.15 -6.91 -10.22
CA SER A 23 14.79 -7.79 -9.08
C SER A 23 13.30 -7.71 -8.75
N ILE A 24 12.70 -6.51 -8.74
CA ILE A 24 11.27 -6.34 -8.51
C ILE A 24 10.48 -7.06 -9.60
N TRP A 25 10.75 -6.80 -10.86
CA TRP A 25 10.07 -7.43 -11.99
C TRP A 25 10.13 -8.95 -11.93
N ASN A 26 11.35 -9.49 -11.85
CA ASN A 26 11.57 -10.93 -11.89
C ASN A 26 10.96 -11.66 -10.69
N ASN A 27 11.09 -11.12 -9.48
CA ASN A 27 10.54 -11.76 -8.28
C ASN A 27 9.01 -11.72 -8.29
N MET A 28 8.40 -10.64 -8.75
CA MET A 28 6.94 -10.54 -8.81
C MET A 28 6.35 -11.48 -9.88
N TYR A 29 6.95 -11.57 -11.07
CA TYR A 29 6.50 -12.54 -12.08
C TYR A 29 6.78 -13.99 -11.67
N ASN A 30 7.87 -14.28 -10.95
CA ASN A 30 8.09 -15.59 -10.36
C ASN A 30 7.00 -15.94 -9.32
N ALA A 31 6.61 -14.98 -8.48
CA ALA A 31 5.49 -15.18 -7.57
C ALA A 31 4.16 -15.43 -8.32
N ILE A 32 3.88 -14.67 -9.39
CA ILE A 32 2.70 -14.88 -10.25
C ILE A 32 2.72 -16.29 -10.88
N ALA A 33 3.88 -16.76 -11.36
CA ALA A 33 4.01 -18.11 -11.90
C ALA A 33 3.66 -19.18 -10.85
N ASN A 34 4.14 -19.02 -9.61
CA ASN A 34 3.82 -19.93 -8.51
C ASN A 34 2.33 -19.89 -8.16
N VAL A 35 1.69 -18.73 -8.19
CA VAL A 35 0.23 -18.60 -7.97
C VAL A 35 -0.54 -19.30 -9.09
N ASN A 36 -0.11 -19.20 -10.35
CA ASN A 36 -0.74 -19.89 -11.46
C ASN A 36 -0.57 -21.42 -11.35
N ILE A 37 0.60 -21.90 -10.85
CA ILE A 37 0.81 -23.33 -10.53
C ILE A 37 -0.17 -23.79 -9.46
N LEU A 38 -0.36 -23.01 -8.40
CA LEU A 38 -1.32 -23.32 -7.34
C LEU A 38 -2.75 -23.40 -7.89
N LEU A 39 -3.18 -22.40 -8.66
CA LEU A 39 -4.52 -22.40 -9.27
C LEU A 39 -4.75 -23.59 -10.20
N GLN A 40 -3.77 -23.94 -11.02
CA GLN A 40 -3.83 -25.15 -11.87
C GLN A 40 -3.90 -26.42 -11.01
N GLY A 41 -3.08 -26.50 -9.95
CA GLY A 41 -3.09 -27.64 -9.03
C GLY A 41 -4.44 -27.84 -8.33
N ILE A 42 -5.09 -26.75 -7.91
CA ILE A 42 -6.45 -26.80 -7.34
C ILE A 42 -7.44 -27.34 -8.39
N GLU A 43 -7.38 -26.83 -9.62
CA GLU A 43 -8.27 -27.28 -10.70
C GLU A 43 -8.09 -28.76 -11.05
N ASP A 44 -6.83 -29.21 -11.17
CA ASP A 44 -6.50 -30.60 -11.53
C ASP A 44 -6.86 -31.59 -10.41
N HIS A 45 -7.00 -31.12 -9.16
CA HIS A 45 -7.16 -31.96 -7.97
C HIS A 45 -8.38 -31.55 -7.13
N ARG A 46 -9.45 -31.11 -7.77
CA ARG A 46 -10.71 -30.74 -7.10
C ARG A 46 -11.18 -31.81 -6.12
N GLY A 47 -11.57 -31.39 -4.91
CA GLY A 47 -12.14 -32.25 -3.87
C GLY A 47 -11.12 -32.98 -2.98
N ILE A 48 -9.83 -32.72 -3.12
CA ILE A 48 -8.82 -33.22 -2.16
C ILE A 48 -8.95 -32.46 -0.82
N LEU A 49 -9.20 -31.18 -0.86
CA LEU A 49 -9.44 -30.34 0.33
C LEU A 49 -10.93 -30.35 0.69
N ALA A 50 -11.24 -30.00 1.93
CA ALA A 50 -12.61 -29.70 2.30
C ALA A 50 -13.14 -28.54 1.42
N ALA A 51 -14.41 -28.63 0.99
CA ALA A 51 -14.96 -27.73 -0.04
C ALA A 51 -14.83 -26.23 0.31
N ASP A 52 -15.00 -25.88 1.58
CA ASP A 52 -14.88 -24.49 2.02
C ASP A 52 -13.42 -24.03 2.11
N GLU A 53 -12.50 -24.91 2.53
CA GLU A 53 -11.08 -24.61 2.53
C GLU A 53 -10.54 -24.49 1.09
N GLU A 54 -10.96 -25.36 0.17
CA GLU A 54 -10.57 -25.29 -1.24
C GLU A 54 -10.95 -23.93 -1.86
N LYS A 55 -12.20 -23.48 -1.62
CA LYS A 55 -12.66 -22.15 -2.07
C LYS A 55 -11.83 -21.02 -1.49
N ILE A 56 -11.48 -21.09 -0.20
CA ILE A 56 -10.68 -20.07 0.45
C ILE A 56 -9.29 -20.00 -0.18
N TYR A 57 -8.60 -21.13 -0.38
CA TYR A 57 -7.29 -21.11 -1.03
C TYR A 57 -7.33 -20.64 -2.48
N GLU A 58 -8.35 -21.06 -3.22
CA GLU A 58 -8.55 -20.59 -4.61
C GLU A 58 -8.79 -19.06 -4.62
N GLY A 59 -9.62 -18.55 -3.70
CA GLY A 59 -9.89 -17.13 -3.56
C GLY A 59 -8.66 -16.32 -3.18
N GLU A 60 -7.86 -16.80 -2.21
CA GLU A 60 -6.58 -16.19 -1.84
C GLU A 60 -5.60 -16.15 -3.01
N ALA A 61 -5.54 -17.21 -3.81
CA ALA A 61 -4.65 -17.27 -4.97
C ALA A 61 -5.05 -16.26 -6.06
N TYR A 62 -6.34 -16.13 -6.38
CA TYR A 62 -6.82 -15.09 -7.29
C TYR A 62 -6.52 -13.69 -6.76
N ALA A 63 -6.77 -13.42 -5.48
CA ALA A 63 -6.46 -12.13 -4.87
C ALA A 63 -4.96 -11.79 -4.90
N LEU A 64 -4.10 -12.77 -4.62
CA LEU A 64 -2.65 -12.59 -4.67
C LEU A 64 -2.17 -12.32 -6.11
N ARG A 65 -2.71 -13.02 -7.11
CA ARG A 65 -2.39 -12.76 -8.51
C ARG A 65 -2.79 -11.34 -8.93
N ALA A 66 -3.97 -10.92 -8.54
CA ALA A 66 -4.46 -9.56 -8.77
C ALA A 66 -3.56 -8.50 -8.11
N PHE A 67 -3.20 -8.69 -6.84
CA PHE A 67 -2.33 -7.79 -6.09
C PHE A 67 -0.96 -7.62 -6.76
N LEU A 68 -0.32 -8.74 -7.14
CA LEU A 68 1.00 -8.73 -7.77
C LEU A 68 0.97 -8.01 -9.14
N HIS A 69 -0.02 -8.28 -9.98
CA HIS A 69 -0.16 -7.57 -11.25
C HIS A 69 -0.51 -6.10 -11.07
N PHE A 70 -1.33 -5.77 -10.09
CA PHE A 70 -1.67 -4.38 -9.81
C PHE A 70 -0.44 -3.58 -9.34
N ASP A 71 0.41 -4.16 -8.48
CA ASP A 71 1.63 -3.49 -8.05
C ASP A 71 2.66 -3.36 -9.19
N LEU A 72 2.79 -4.38 -10.06
CA LEU A 72 3.57 -4.27 -11.29
C LEU A 72 3.03 -3.15 -12.19
N LEU A 73 1.72 -3.09 -12.39
CA LEU A 73 1.10 -2.01 -13.18
C LEU A 73 1.42 -0.63 -12.61
N ARG A 74 1.29 -0.47 -11.29
CA ARG A 74 1.57 0.81 -10.62
C ARG A 74 3.04 1.24 -10.74
N LEU A 75 3.96 0.29 -10.86
CA LEU A 75 5.38 0.57 -11.03
C LEU A 75 5.76 0.79 -12.51
N PHE A 76 5.33 -0.09 -13.40
CA PHE A 76 5.83 -0.17 -14.78
C PHE A 76 4.87 0.38 -15.85
N GLY A 77 3.62 0.68 -15.52
CA GLY A 77 2.65 1.31 -16.41
C GLY A 77 2.44 2.78 -16.11
N LYS A 78 1.86 3.55 -17.02
CA LYS A 78 1.32 4.89 -16.73
C LYS A 78 0.16 4.81 -15.74
N SER A 79 -0.25 5.94 -15.15
CA SER A 79 -1.50 5.98 -14.39
C SER A 79 -2.70 5.87 -15.34
N TYR A 80 -3.85 5.45 -14.82
CA TYR A 80 -5.06 5.35 -15.63
C TYR A 80 -5.46 6.71 -16.25
N VAL A 81 -5.37 7.78 -15.47
CA VAL A 81 -5.73 9.13 -15.94
C VAL A 81 -4.79 9.68 -17.01
N SER A 82 -3.52 9.24 -17.06
CA SER A 82 -2.52 9.71 -17.99
C SER A 82 -2.28 8.77 -19.17
N GLY A 83 -2.76 7.53 -19.14
CA GLY A 83 -2.43 6.57 -20.17
C GLY A 83 -3.22 5.27 -20.13
N ALA A 84 -4.55 5.31 -19.95
CA ALA A 84 -5.42 4.12 -19.91
C ALA A 84 -5.24 3.16 -21.10
N GLY A 85 -5.03 3.70 -22.30
CA GLY A 85 -4.83 2.94 -23.54
C GLY A 85 -3.37 2.58 -23.86
N GLU A 86 -2.42 3.03 -23.04
CA GLU A 86 -1.00 2.76 -23.25
C GLU A 86 -0.63 1.34 -22.83
N LYS A 87 0.25 0.69 -23.58
CA LYS A 87 0.80 -0.61 -23.21
C LYS A 87 1.60 -0.49 -21.91
N ALA A 88 1.44 -1.49 -21.03
CA ALA A 88 2.04 -1.48 -19.71
C ALA A 88 2.78 -2.78 -19.41
N ILE A 89 2.06 -3.80 -18.98
CA ILE A 89 2.64 -5.08 -18.53
C ILE A 89 1.86 -6.27 -19.10
N PRO A 90 2.47 -7.47 -19.22
CA PRO A 90 1.71 -8.68 -19.50
C PRO A 90 0.87 -9.11 -18.30
N TYR A 91 -0.40 -9.46 -18.51
CA TYR A 91 -1.23 -10.09 -17.50
C TYR A 91 -1.15 -11.62 -17.65
N VAL A 92 -0.32 -12.27 -16.83
CA VAL A 92 -0.04 -13.70 -16.92
C VAL A 92 -1.01 -14.47 -16.04
N SER A 93 -2.03 -15.08 -16.63
CA SER A 93 -3.11 -15.77 -15.92
C SER A 93 -3.06 -17.29 -15.96
N LYS A 94 -2.11 -17.87 -16.66
CA LYS A 94 -1.95 -19.32 -16.81
C LYS A 94 -0.50 -19.72 -17.03
N ILE A 95 -0.20 -21.01 -16.80
CA ILE A 95 1.07 -21.60 -17.17
C ILE A 95 1.09 -21.79 -18.69
N SER A 96 2.08 -21.21 -19.36
CA SER A 96 2.25 -21.33 -20.80
C SER A 96 3.71 -21.21 -21.20
N LYS A 97 4.08 -21.86 -22.31
CA LYS A 97 5.36 -21.65 -23.00
C LYS A 97 5.31 -20.47 -23.98
N GLU A 98 4.11 -19.98 -24.26
CA GLU A 98 3.90 -18.85 -25.15
C GLU A 98 4.13 -17.52 -24.42
N ILE A 99 4.69 -16.56 -25.12
CA ILE A 99 4.90 -15.22 -24.61
C ILE A 99 3.54 -14.52 -24.47
N THR A 100 3.23 -14.06 -23.26
CA THR A 100 2.04 -13.22 -23.00
C THR A 100 2.31 -11.79 -23.49
N PRO A 101 1.50 -11.24 -24.41
CA PRO A 101 1.71 -9.87 -24.90
C PRO A 101 1.49 -8.82 -23.82
N LEU A 102 2.03 -7.61 -24.05
CA LEU A 102 1.73 -6.46 -23.20
C LEU A 102 0.24 -6.08 -23.31
N SER A 103 -0.42 -5.95 -22.17
CA SER A 103 -1.76 -5.37 -22.04
C SER A 103 -1.69 -3.86 -21.83
N THR A 104 -2.74 -3.17 -22.17
CA THR A 104 -2.89 -1.75 -21.85
C THR A 104 -3.16 -1.58 -20.33
N VAL A 105 -2.96 -0.38 -19.81
CA VAL A 105 -3.30 -0.06 -18.42
C VAL A 105 -4.74 -0.43 -18.08
N SER A 106 -5.70 -0.13 -18.99
CA SER A 106 -7.10 -0.48 -18.80
C SER A 106 -7.33 -1.98 -18.79
N GLU A 107 -6.76 -2.73 -19.75
CA GLU A 107 -6.89 -4.19 -19.85
C GLU A 107 -6.31 -4.90 -18.60
N VAL A 108 -5.18 -4.41 -18.07
CA VAL A 108 -4.61 -4.96 -16.83
C VAL A 108 -5.56 -4.72 -15.66
N LEU A 109 -6.10 -3.50 -15.52
CA LEU A 109 -7.03 -3.18 -14.43
C LEU A 109 -8.32 -4.00 -14.51
N ASP A 110 -8.84 -4.23 -15.73
CA ASP A 110 -10.03 -5.07 -15.94
C ASP A 110 -9.76 -6.52 -15.54
N SER A 111 -8.58 -7.05 -15.88
CA SER A 111 -8.17 -8.39 -15.48
C SER A 111 -7.96 -8.51 -13.96
N VAL A 112 -7.34 -7.50 -13.34
CA VAL A 112 -7.19 -7.41 -11.88
C VAL A 112 -8.56 -7.42 -11.20
N ILE A 113 -9.52 -6.63 -11.68
CA ILE A 113 -10.87 -6.57 -11.13
C ILE A 113 -11.57 -7.92 -11.27
N THR A 114 -11.45 -8.57 -12.44
CA THR A 114 -12.03 -9.90 -12.68
C THR A 114 -11.50 -10.92 -11.65
N ASP A 115 -10.21 -10.95 -11.41
CA ASP A 115 -9.61 -11.84 -10.40
C ASP A 115 -10.10 -11.51 -8.98
N LEU A 116 -10.23 -10.22 -8.64
CA LEU A 116 -10.73 -9.79 -7.33
C LEU A 116 -12.20 -10.10 -7.12
N GLU A 117 -13.03 -9.97 -8.15
CA GLU A 117 -14.46 -10.36 -8.09
C GLU A 117 -14.59 -11.87 -7.88
N LYS A 118 -13.78 -12.67 -8.59
CA LYS A 118 -13.70 -14.13 -8.38
C LYS A 118 -13.26 -14.46 -6.95
N ALA A 119 -12.21 -13.79 -6.46
CA ALA A 119 -11.73 -13.95 -5.09
C ALA A 119 -12.80 -13.61 -4.05
N ALA A 120 -13.48 -12.47 -4.21
CA ALA A 120 -14.54 -12.06 -3.29
C ALA A 120 -15.70 -13.07 -3.22
N PHE A 121 -16.08 -13.64 -4.35
CA PHE A 121 -17.10 -14.70 -4.41
C PHE A 121 -16.63 -15.96 -3.69
N LEU A 122 -15.41 -16.42 -3.92
CA LEU A 122 -14.86 -17.64 -3.31
C LEU A 122 -14.66 -17.48 -1.80
N LEU A 123 -14.34 -16.27 -1.33
CA LEU A 123 -14.10 -15.94 0.07
C LEU A 123 -15.37 -15.53 0.81
N GLU A 124 -16.56 -15.75 0.25
CA GLU A 124 -17.81 -15.35 0.89
C GLU A 124 -18.01 -15.96 2.28
N ASN A 125 -17.51 -17.18 2.49
CA ASN A 125 -17.55 -17.91 3.77
C ASN A 125 -16.23 -17.83 4.55
N ASP A 126 -15.37 -16.84 4.28
CA ASP A 126 -14.15 -16.64 5.06
C ASP A 126 -14.48 -16.45 6.55
N PRO A 127 -13.76 -17.15 7.48
CA PRO A 127 -13.94 -17.00 8.92
C PRO A 127 -13.85 -15.56 9.43
N VAL A 128 -13.07 -14.69 8.79
CA VAL A 128 -13.03 -13.27 9.18
C VAL A 128 -14.37 -12.58 8.98
N ARG A 129 -15.17 -13.01 8.00
CA ARG A 129 -16.48 -12.48 7.69
C ARG A 129 -17.57 -13.16 8.53
N THR A 130 -17.57 -14.48 8.59
CA THR A 130 -18.59 -15.27 9.29
C THR A 130 -18.46 -15.22 10.81
N GLY A 131 -17.24 -14.97 11.32
CA GLY A 131 -16.93 -15.03 12.76
C GLY A 131 -16.69 -16.44 13.27
N GLU A 132 -16.61 -17.42 12.40
CA GLU A 132 -16.28 -18.81 12.75
C GLU A 132 -14.81 -18.93 13.17
N ALA A 133 -14.50 -19.99 13.92
CA ALA A 133 -13.12 -20.28 14.30
C ALA A 133 -12.30 -20.68 13.08
N THR A 134 -11.10 -20.08 12.94
CA THR A 134 -10.14 -20.52 11.91
C THR A 134 -9.56 -21.88 12.24
N THR A 135 -9.40 -22.71 11.24
CA THR A 135 -8.62 -23.96 11.38
C THR A 135 -7.13 -23.64 11.42
N SER A 136 -6.33 -24.55 11.99
CA SER A 136 -4.86 -24.43 11.96
C SER A 136 -4.32 -24.37 10.52
N PHE A 137 -5.07 -24.93 9.58
CA PHE A 137 -4.72 -24.96 8.16
C PHE A 137 -4.93 -23.60 7.49
N LEU A 138 -5.99 -22.86 7.85
CA LEU A 138 -6.25 -21.51 7.32
C LEU A 138 -5.37 -20.42 7.98
N GLY A 139 -4.72 -20.72 9.09
CA GLY A 139 -3.79 -19.84 9.76
C GLY A 139 -4.43 -18.53 10.28
N THR A 140 -3.56 -17.53 10.47
CA THR A 140 -3.98 -16.20 10.92
C THR A 140 -4.44 -15.38 9.74
N ARG A 141 -5.73 -15.08 9.66
CA ARG A 141 -6.38 -14.45 8.50
C ARG A 141 -5.81 -13.07 8.11
N SER A 142 -5.19 -12.35 9.03
CA SER A 142 -4.54 -11.07 8.71
C SER A 142 -3.23 -11.18 7.91
N PHE A 143 -2.67 -12.39 7.78
CA PHE A 143 -1.52 -12.68 6.92
C PHE A 143 -1.91 -13.31 5.59
N HIS A 144 -3.18 -13.45 5.32
CA HIS A 144 -3.75 -14.02 4.10
C HIS A 144 -4.70 -13.03 3.44
N PHE A 145 -4.90 -13.15 2.12
CA PHE A 145 -5.95 -12.41 1.44
C PHE A 145 -7.31 -12.87 1.92
N ASN A 146 -7.73 -12.34 3.07
CA ASN A 146 -9.06 -12.57 3.62
C ASN A 146 -10.12 -11.76 2.84
N TYR A 147 -11.40 -12.04 3.09
CA TYR A 147 -12.52 -11.37 2.41
C TYR A 147 -12.40 -9.84 2.43
N TYR A 148 -12.14 -9.24 3.59
CA TYR A 148 -12.03 -7.78 3.69
C TYR A 148 -10.74 -7.23 3.09
N ALA A 149 -9.68 -8.01 3.02
CA ALA A 149 -8.47 -7.65 2.29
C ALA A 149 -8.74 -7.55 0.78
N VAL A 150 -9.56 -8.46 0.24
CA VAL A 150 -10.01 -8.38 -1.16
C VAL A 150 -10.86 -7.13 -1.38
N ARG A 151 -11.83 -6.83 -0.50
CA ARG A 151 -12.66 -5.60 -0.60
C ARG A 151 -11.80 -4.33 -0.51
N ALA A 152 -10.84 -4.29 0.41
CA ALA A 152 -9.93 -3.17 0.55
C ALA A 152 -9.05 -2.99 -0.70
N LEU A 153 -8.55 -4.07 -1.28
CA LEU A 153 -7.80 -4.03 -2.53
C LEU A 153 -8.69 -3.59 -3.70
N MET A 154 -9.93 -4.06 -3.80
CA MET A 154 -10.90 -3.58 -4.79
C MET A 154 -11.13 -2.07 -4.67
N ALA A 155 -11.30 -1.55 -3.46
CA ALA A 155 -11.43 -0.10 -3.23
C ALA A 155 -10.23 0.68 -3.80
N ARG A 156 -9.00 0.22 -3.52
CA ARG A 156 -7.76 0.81 -4.04
C ARG A 156 -7.65 0.72 -5.57
N VAL A 157 -8.01 -0.43 -6.16
CA VAL A 157 -7.95 -0.66 -7.61
C VAL A 157 -8.98 0.19 -8.35
N TYR A 158 -10.23 0.22 -7.87
CA TYR A 158 -11.28 1.06 -8.46
C TYR A 158 -10.93 2.55 -8.36
N LEU A 159 -10.36 3.00 -7.23
CA LEU A 159 -9.87 4.36 -7.10
C LEU A 159 -8.75 4.65 -8.11
N TYR A 160 -7.81 3.73 -8.30
CA TYR A 160 -6.75 3.88 -9.31
C TYR A 160 -7.30 3.93 -10.74
N LYS A 161 -8.38 3.20 -11.02
CA LYS A 161 -9.14 3.23 -12.29
C LYS A 161 -10.04 4.47 -12.43
N ASN A 162 -10.06 5.35 -11.43
CA ASN A 162 -10.95 6.53 -11.34
C ASN A 162 -12.45 6.18 -11.29
N ASP A 163 -12.80 4.97 -10.86
CA ASP A 163 -14.18 4.54 -10.59
C ASP A 163 -14.52 4.79 -9.11
N LYS A 164 -14.91 6.03 -8.82
CA LYS A 164 -15.20 6.48 -7.46
C LYS A 164 -16.40 5.75 -6.81
N VAL A 165 -17.37 5.35 -7.61
CA VAL A 165 -18.58 4.68 -7.12
C VAL A 165 -18.24 3.31 -6.55
N ASN A 166 -17.51 2.49 -7.31
CA ASN A 166 -17.10 1.18 -6.85
C ASN A 166 -15.99 1.25 -5.79
N ALA A 167 -15.11 2.27 -5.84
CA ALA A 167 -14.13 2.51 -4.79
C ALA A 167 -14.81 2.78 -3.43
N LEU A 168 -15.78 3.70 -3.40
CA LEU A 168 -16.57 4.02 -2.19
C LEU A 168 -17.31 2.79 -1.67
N LYS A 169 -18.01 2.08 -2.54
CA LYS A 169 -18.77 0.86 -2.17
C LYS A 169 -17.90 -0.15 -1.44
N ASN A 170 -16.73 -0.47 -1.98
CA ASN A 170 -15.84 -1.46 -1.37
C ASN A 170 -15.16 -0.94 -0.11
N ALA A 171 -14.77 0.35 -0.05
CA ALA A 171 -14.19 0.95 1.14
C ALA A 171 -15.21 0.97 2.31
N THR A 172 -16.45 1.39 2.04
CA THR A 172 -17.50 1.43 3.05
C THR A 172 -17.92 0.05 3.55
N GLU A 173 -17.88 -0.99 2.71
CA GLU A 173 -18.10 -2.36 3.14
C GLU A 173 -17.10 -2.80 4.21
N VAL A 174 -15.82 -2.45 4.03
CA VAL A 174 -14.78 -2.74 5.04
C VAL A 174 -14.98 -1.92 6.30
N ILE A 175 -15.27 -0.62 6.18
CA ILE A 175 -15.52 0.27 7.32
C ILE A 175 -16.70 -0.24 8.16
N LEU A 176 -17.82 -0.56 7.53
CA LEU A 176 -19.04 -1.02 8.19
C LEU A 176 -18.94 -2.43 8.77
N SER A 177 -17.90 -3.18 8.44
CA SER A 177 -17.64 -4.48 9.07
C SER A 177 -17.28 -4.37 10.55
N HIS A 178 -16.74 -3.23 10.98
CA HIS A 178 -16.23 -2.98 12.33
C HIS A 178 -15.21 -4.03 12.82
N LYS A 179 -14.53 -4.74 11.90
CA LYS A 179 -13.54 -5.77 12.24
C LYS A 179 -12.16 -5.22 12.56
N TYR A 180 -11.89 -3.97 12.18
CA TYR A 180 -10.57 -3.33 12.28
C TYR A 180 -10.69 -2.05 13.12
N PRO A 181 -10.69 -2.20 14.47
CA PRO A 181 -10.83 -1.05 15.35
C PRO A 181 -9.59 -0.14 15.28
N TRP A 182 -9.81 1.13 15.50
CA TRP A 182 -8.74 2.10 15.59
C TRP A 182 -7.79 1.78 16.74
N VAL A 183 -6.50 2.09 16.52
CA VAL A 183 -5.50 1.97 17.57
C VAL A 183 -5.81 2.95 18.71
N GLU A 184 -5.60 2.52 19.94
CA GLU A 184 -5.76 3.39 21.08
C GLU A 184 -4.47 4.17 21.39
N LYS A 185 -4.61 5.41 21.89
CA LYS A 185 -3.48 6.26 22.25
C LYS A 185 -2.46 5.57 23.15
N GLY A 186 -2.92 4.77 24.10
CA GLY A 186 -2.06 4.04 25.03
C GLY A 186 -1.09 3.06 24.37
N GLN A 187 -1.45 2.51 23.21
CA GLN A 187 -0.60 1.58 22.45
C GLN A 187 0.52 2.32 21.68
N VAL A 188 0.26 3.56 21.27
CA VAL A 188 1.19 4.39 20.51
C VAL A 188 2.08 5.23 21.42
N ALA A 189 1.53 5.75 22.52
CA ALA A 189 2.16 6.71 23.43
C ALA A 189 2.86 6.04 24.64
N THR A 190 3.28 4.78 24.52
CA THR A 190 4.00 4.11 25.60
C THR A 190 5.33 4.80 25.90
N THR A 191 5.72 4.84 27.16
CA THR A 191 6.99 5.46 27.61
C THR A 191 8.20 4.73 27.04
N THR A 192 8.09 3.39 26.93
CA THR A 192 9.15 2.56 26.33
C THR A 192 8.88 2.42 24.84
N ARG A 193 9.75 3.00 24.04
CA ARG A 193 9.63 3.03 22.58
C ARG A 193 9.47 1.64 21.95
N ASP A 194 10.21 0.66 22.44
CA ASP A 194 10.20 -0.71 21.92
C ASP A 194 8.84 -1.41 22.09
N ASN A 195 7.97 -0.87 22.92
CA ASN A 195 6.60 -1.35 23.12
C ASN A 195 5.55 -0.58 22.33
N ARG A 196 5.95 0.43 21.53
CA ARG A 196 5.00 1.20 20.74
C ARG A 196 4.46 0.40 19.57
N ASP A 197 3.16 0.52 19.34
CA ASP A 197 2.53 0.07 18.11
C ASP A 197 2.77 1.09 16.97
N GLY A 198 3.87 0.96 16.26
CA GLY A 198 4.22 1.83 15.13
C GLY A 198 3.41 1.57 13.87
N ILE A 199 2.78 0.41 13.74
CA ILE A 199 2.06 0.00 12.54
C ILE A 199 0.55 0.13 12.65
N PHE A 200 0.02 0.48 13.84
CA PHE A 200 -1.41 0.47 14.12
C PHE A 200 -2.00 -0.93 13.86
N LEU A 201 -1.52 -1.93 14.61
CA LEU A 201 -1.78 -3.35 14.37
C LEU A 201 -3.26 -3.68 14.25
N THR A 202 -4.11 -3.10 15.11
CA THR A 202 -5.56 -3.34 15.11
C THR A 202 -6.25 -2.84 13.84
N GLU A 203 -5.63 -1.88 13.14
CA GLU A 203 -6.11 -1.31 11.89
C GLU A 203 -5.68 -2.10 10.64
N CYS A 204 -4.78 -3.09 10.80
CA CYS A 204 -4.23 -3.85 9.68
C CYS A 204 -5.24 -4.89 9.16
N ILE A 205 -5.65 -4.73 7.91
CA ILE A 205 -6.54 -5.65 7.20
C ILE A 205 -5.73 -6.82 6.62
N LEU A 206 -4.56 -6.48 6.05
CA LEU A 206 -3.61 -7.42 5.49
C LEU A 206 -2.19 -7.00 5.84
N MET A 207 -1.39 -7.96 6.26
CA MET A 207 0.02 -7.79 6.59
C MET A 207 0.88 -8.85 5.92
N LEU A 208 2.14 -8.54 5.71
CA LEU A 208 3.15 -9.51 5.34
C LEU A 208 3.98 -9.87 6.56
N ASN A 209 4.24 -11.16 6.77
CA ASN A 209 5.22 -11.62 7.75
C ASN A 209 6.62 -11.55 7.12
N ASN A 210 7.31 -10.43 7.33
CA ASN A 210 8.62 -10.16 6.75
C ASN A 210 9.73 -10.42 7.77
N THR A 211 10.29 -11.61 7.76
CA THR A 211 11.37 -12.02 8.68
C THR A 211 12.68 -11.24 8.50
N ARG A 212 12.81 -10.45 7.42
CA ARG A 212 13.96 -9.56 7.18
C ARG A 212 13.71 -8.12 7.62
N LEU A 213 12.52 -7.81 8.16
CA LEU A 213 12.14 -6.44 8.48
C LEU A 213 13.11 -5.80 9.49
N GLU A 214 13.53 -6.54 10.51
CA GLU A 214 14.49 -6.07 11.50
C GLU A 214 15.84 -5.70 10.83
N THR A 215 16.39 -6.58 10.00
CA THR A 215 17.64 -6.30 9.27
C THR A 215 17.53 -5.07 8.38
N ILE A 216 16.40 -4.90 7.69
CA ILE A 216 16.13 -3.73 6.84
C ILE A 216 16.09 -2.46 7.69
N THR A 217 15.38 -2.50 8.81
CA THR A 217 15.26 -1.34 9.70
C THR A 217 16.58 -0.97 10.35
N GLU A 218 17.35 -1.94 10.78
CA GLU A 218 18.70 -1.72 11.33
C GLU A 218 19.66 -1.10 10.28
N THR A 219 19.56 -1.56 9.05
CA THR A 219 20.41 -1.06 7.98
C THR A 219 20.09 0.39 7.59
N TYR A 220 18.82 0.76 7.49
CA TYR A 220 18.39 2.01 6.86
C TYR A 220 17.70 3.01 7.80
N LEU A 221 17.10 2.54 8.87
CA LEU A 221 16.25 3.38 9.73
C LEU A 221 16.74 3.53 11.17
N LYS A 222 17.80 2.80 11.57
CA LYS A 222 18.39 2.96 12.90
C LYS A 222 19.77 3.58 12.80
N LYS A 223 20.10 4.50 13.73
CA LYS A 223 21.46 4.99 13.88
C LYS A 223 22.31 3.85 14.43
N SER A 224 23.38 3.51 13.72
CA SER A 224 24.45 2.62 14.18
C SER A 224 25.78 3.33 14.04
N GLU A 225 26.63 3.25 15.04
CA GLU A 225 28.00 3.78 14.97
C GLU A 225 28.81 3.15 13.82
N ASN A 226 28.43 1.94 13.42
CA ASN A 226 29.05 1.19 12.33
C ASN A 226 28.28 1.28 11.01
N ASN A 227 27.24 2.11 10.91
CA ASN A 227 26.46 2.20 9.70
C ASN A 227 27.16 3.04 8.62
N THR A 228 27.82 2.37 7.70
CA THR A 228 28.53 3.00 6.56
C THR A 228 27.64 3.18 5.33
N VAL A 229 26.42 2.64 5.34
CA VAL A 229 25.52 2.62 4.18
C VAL A 229 24.69 3.89 4.08
N GLY A 230 24.52 4.61 5.16
CA GLY A 230 23.69 5.81 5.26
C GLY A 230 22.23 5.49 5.57
N ASN A 231 21.65 6.33 6.42
CA ASN A 231 20.25 6.20 6.83
C ASN A 231 19.31 6.88 5.83
N LEU A 232 18.06 6.41 5.77
CA LEU A 232 16.96 7.13 5.13
C LEU A 232 16.51 8.25 6.07
N LEU A 233 17.06 9.44 5.86
CA LEU A 233 16.88 10.61 6.70
C LEU A 233 15.97 11.63 6.01
N VAL A 234 15.23 12.36 6.82
CA VAL A 234 14.45 13.52 6.41
C VAL A 234 14.78 14.68 7.34
N THR A 235 14.82 15.91 6.85
CA THR A 235 15.15 17.06 7.70
C THR A 235 14.06 17.28 8.76
N GLN A 236 14.45 17.72 9.95
CA GLN A 236 13.49 18.01 11.02
C GLN A 236 12.49 19.10 10.61
N ALA A 237 12.94 20.11 9.86
CA ALA A 237 12.08 21.17 9.35
C ALA A 237 11.02 20.63 8.39
N GLU A 238 11.41 19.75 7.46
CA GLU A 238 10.47 19.12 6.52
C GLU A 238 9.39 18.32 7.24
N VAL A 239 9.77 17.48 8.19
CA VAL A 239 8.81 16.69 8.96
C VAL A 239 7.86 17.61 9.72
N ARG A 240 8.41 18.58 10.46
CA ARG A 240 7.66 19.46 11.34
C ARG A 240 6.73 20.40 10.55
N ASP A 241 7.24 21.08 9.55
CA ASP A 241 6.57 22.21 8.92
C ASP A 241 5.82 21.83 7.65
N GLU A 242 6.39 20.92 6.82
CA GLU A 242 5.81 20.58 5.53
C GLU A 242 4.93 19.34 5.56
N ILE A 243 5.33 18.29 6.33
CA ILE A 243 4.55 17.05 6.39
C ILE A 243 3.44 17.19 7.44
N PHE A 244 3.81 17.54 8.68
CA PHE A 244 2.86 17.52 9.79
C PHE A 244 2.26 18.91 10.13
N GLU A 245 2.74 19.97 9.52
CA GLU A 245 2.20 21.35 9.72
C GLU A 245 2.06 21.67 11.21
N ASN A 246 3.06 21.30 12.01
CA ASN A 246 3.01 21.32 13.48
C ASN A 246 2.68 22.70 14.06
N THR A 247 3.07 23.79 13.38
CA THR A 247 2.75 25.15 13.77
C THR A 247 1.26 25.48 13.69
N LEU A 248 0.50 24.79 12.83
CA LEU A 248 -0.93 24.98 12.67
C LEU A 248 -1.75 24.18 13.67
N TYR A 249 -1.28 22.99 14.03
CA TYR A 249 -2.06 22.02 14.81
C TYR A 249 -1.45 21.71 16.18
N GLY A 250 -0.50 22.50 16.67
CA GLY A 250 0.05 22.43 18.03
C GLY A 250 0.76 21.12 18.39
N GLY A 251 1.12 20.32 17.39
CA GLY A 251 1.81 19.05 17.64
C GLY A 251 0.94 17.93 18.21
N SER A 252 -0.36 17.97 17.96
CA SER A 252 -1.31 16.94 18.46
C SER A 252 -1.17 15.59 17.74
N ASP A 253 -0.64 15.57 16.52
CA ASP A 253 -0.55 14.38 15.68
C ASP A 253 0.37 13.32 16.30
N TRP A 254 -0.19 12.17 16.66
CA TRP A 254 0.57 11.07 17.28
C TRP A 254 1.70 10.56 16.38
N ARG A 255 1.53 10.62 15.06
CA ARG A 255 2.55 10.15 14.09
C ARG A 255 3.76 11.08 14.12
N TYR A 256 3.55 12.39 14.26
CA TYR A 256 4.65 13.33 14.46
C TYR A 256 5.36 13.11 15.79
N ILE A 257 4.61 12.94 16.86
CA ILE A 257 5.15 12.86 18.23
C ILE A 257 5.95 11.55 18.44
N TYR A 258 5.47 10.43 17.87
CA TYR A 258 5.96 9.11 18.28
C TYR A 258 6.73 8.34 17.21
N TYR A 259 6.71 8.77 15.92
CA TYR A 259 7.29 7.98 14.84
C TYR A 259 8.61 8.52 14.28
N PHE A 260 9.18 9.52 14.94
CA PHE A 260 10.43 10.08 14.51
C PHE A 260 11.42 10.15 15.66
N GLU A 261 12.68 9.78 15.37
CA GLU A 261 13.78 10.01 16.28
C GLU A 261 14.81 10.95 15.66
N PRO A 262 15.33 11.94 16.43
CA PRO A 262 16.30 12.87 15.95
C PRO A 262 17.68 12.21 15.80
N ILE A 263 18.33 12.50 14.67
CA ILE A 263 19.75 12.24 14.44
C ILE A 263 20.35 13.54 13.92
N ASP A 264 21.08 14.26 14.75
CA ASP A 264 21.63 15.59 14.45
C ASP A 264 20.50 16.57 13.97
N SER A 265 20.59 17.07 12.73
CA SER A 265 19.56 17.95 12.11
C SER A 265 18.45 17.21 11.39
N TYR A 266 18.42 15.89 11.45
CA TYR A 266 17.53 15.04 10.70
C TYR A 266 16.64 14.20 11.63
N TYR A 267 15.63 13.60 11.05
CA TYR A 267 14.82 12.55 11.65
C TYR A 267 14.98 11.24 10.89
N VAL A 268 14.92 10.12 11.62
CA VAL A 268 14.61 8.80 11.06
C VAL A 268 13.20 8.43 11.41
N ASN A 269 12.51 7.77 10.49
CA ASN A 269 11.18 7.22 10.76
C ASN A 269 11.31 5.90 11.52
N THR A 270 10.58 5.77 12.62
CA THR A 270 10.65 4.61 13.52
C THR A 270 9.47 3.66 13.40
N LYS A 271 8.55 3.93 12.49
CA LYS A 271 7.30 3.18 12.30
C LYS A 271 7.52 1.67 12.20
N LEU A 272 8.55 1.26 11.49
CA LEU A 272 8.88 -0.15 11.26
C LEU A 272 9.91 -0.71 12.27
N TRP A 273 10.28 0.05 13.29
CA TRP A 273 11.16 -0.47 14.36
C TRP A 273 10.35 -1.29 15.34
N GLN A 274 10.13 -2.53 15.03
CA GLN A 274 9.25 -3.41 15.77
C GLN A 274 10.07 -4.39 16.58
N VAL A 275 10.46 -3.99 17.78
CA VAL A 275 11.26 -4.81 18.69
C VAL A 275 10.39 -5.76 19.49
N SER A 276 9.19 -5.32 19.90
CA SER A 276 8.25 -6.17 20.63
C SER A 276 7.79 -7.35 19.79
N SER A 277 7.75 -8.55 20.39
CA SER A 277 7.22 -9.77 19.77
C SER A 277 5.76 -9.63 19.27
N SER A 278 5.02 -8.67 19.83
CA SER A 278 3.66 -8.37 19.39
C SER A 278 3.60 -7.71 18.01
N TYR A 279 4.66 -7.03 17.59
CA TYR A 279 4.70 -6.22 16.35
C TYR A 279 5.78 -6.63 15.37
N ASN A 280 6.77 -7.46 15.81
CA ASN A 280 7.91 -7.81 14.97
C ASN A 280 7.51 -8.54 13.68
N ASN A 281 8.32 -8.37 12.66
CA ASN A 281 8.13 -8.97 11.32
C ASN A 281 6.82 -8.59 10.59
N ARG A 282 6.01 -7.68 11.12
CA ARG A 282 4.71 -7.31 10.55
C ARG A 282 4.84 -6.08 9.67
N GLN A 283 4.63 -6.26 8.40
CA GLN A 283 4.61 -5.17 7.41
C GLN A 283 3.19 -4.96 6.91
N PRO A 284 2.55 -3.81 7.23
CA PRO A 284 1.21 -3.51 6.72
C PRO A 284 1.18 -3.43 5.20
N LEU A 285 0.15 -4.00 4.59
CA LEU A 285 -0.15 -3.90 3.16
C LEU A 285 -1.46 -3.15 2.90
N LEU A 286 -2.48 -3.40 3.72
CA LEU A 286 -3.79 -2.76 3.67
C LEU A 286 -4.23 -2.42 5.10
N ARG A 287 -4.67 -1.18 5.32
CA ARG A 287 -5.15 -0.69 6.62
C ARG A 287 -6.48 0.01 6.50
N ILE A 288 -7.26 0.01 7.59
CA ILE A 288 -8.57 0.65 7.63
C ILE A 288 -8.50 2.16 7.37
N SER A 289 -7.42 2.82 7.77
CA SER A 289 -7.19 4.24 7.52
C SER A 289 -7.21 4.60 6.04
N GLU A 290 -6.72 3.73 5.16
CA GLU A 290 -6.83 3.92 3.72
C GLU A 290 -8.28 3.87 3.24
N MET A 291 -9.10 3.00 3.82
CA MET A 291 -10.52 2.93 3.47
C MET A 291 -11.25 4.23 3.79
N TYR A 292 -10.93 4.85 4.92
CA TYR A 292 -11.46 6.17 5.27
C TYR A 292 -11.00 7.27 4.32
N LEU A 293 -9.73 7.25 3.89
CA LEU A 293 -9.24 8.22 2.89
C LEU A 293 -9.88 8.01 1.52
N ILE A 294 -10.04 6.74 1.07
CA ILE A 294 -10.76 6.43 -0.16
C ILE A 294 -12.21 6.90 -0.08
N ALA A 295 -12.89 6.61 1.04
CA ALA A 295 -14.26 7.03 1.25
C ALA A 295 -14.39 8.57 1.24
N ALA A 296 -13.49 9.29 1.91
CA ALA A 296 -13.44 10.74 1.89
C ALA A 296 -13.24 11.33 0.49
N GLU A 297 -12.36 10.70 -0.33
CA GLU A 297 -12.10 11.16 -1.71
C GLU A 297 -13.26 10.87 -2.67
N CYS A 298 -14.06 9.82 -2.38
CA CYS A 298 -15.10 9.30 -3.27
C CYS A 298 -16.52 9.61 -2.82
N ALA A 299 -16.72 10.21 -1.64
CA ALA A 299 -18.03 10.50 -1.08
C ALA A 299 -18.90 11.34 -2.02
N GLY A 300 -20.21 11.11 -1.97
CA GLY A 300 -21.20 11.79 -2.81
C GLY A 300 -21.47 13.25 -2.41
N SER A 301 -21.10 13.62 -1.18
CA SER A 301 -21.24 15.00 -0.65
C SER A 301 -20.02 15.39 0.16
N LYS A 302 -19.77 16.71 0.22
CA LYS A 302 -18.69 17.27 1.04
C LYS A 302 -18.86 16.95 2.53
N LYS A 303 -20.09 16.99 3.03
CA LYS A 303 -20.40 16.62 4.40
C LYS A 303 -19.95 15.20 4.72
N GLU A 304 -20.35 14.24 3.91
CA GLU A 304 -19.96 12.84 4.07
C GLU A 304 -18.42 12.67 3.97
N ALA A 305 -17.79 13.33 3.01
CA ALA A 305 -16.34 13.32 2.85
C ALA A 305 -15.61 13.81 4.11
N LEU A 306 -16.10 14.89 4.71
CA LEU A 306 -15.56 15.45 5.95
C LEU A 306 -15.78 14.52 7.16
N GLU A 307 -16.89 13.80 7.22
CA GLU A 307 -17.14 12.81 8.27
C GLU A 307 -16.07 11.70 8.25
N TYR A 308 -15.77 11.11 7.09
CA TYR A 308 -14.70 10.13 6.96
C TYR A 308 -13.32 10.73 7.28
N PHE A 309 -13.01 11.90 6.74
CA PHE A 309 -11.73 12.55 6.89
C PHE A 309 -11.45 12.95 8.34
N ASN A 310 -12.40 13.59 9.01
CA ASN A 310 -12.26 14.01 10.39
C ASN A 310 -12.20 12.80 11.35
N THR A 311 -12.97 11.74 11.08
CA THR A 311 -12.88 10.49 11.84
C THR A 311 -11.45 9.95 11.88
N LEU A 312 -10.77 9.90 10.73
CA LEU A 312 -9.37 9.47 10.70
C LEU A 312 -8.48 10.40 11.53
N ARG A 313 -8.63 11.72 11.39
CA ARG A 313 -7.81 12.70 12.12
C ARG A 313 -7.98 12.60 13.63
N GLN A 314 -9.22 12.43 14.11
CA GLN A 314 -9.50 12.24 15.53
C GLN A 314 -8.75 11.02 16.09
N HIS A 315 -8.65 9.93 15.31
CA HIS A 315 -7.85 8.74 15.66
C HIS A 315 -6.34 8.89 15.41
N ARG A 316 -5.89 10.09 15.10
CA ARG A 316 -4.48 10.48 15.00
C ARG A 316 -4.09 11.55 16.03
N GLY A 317 -4.98 11.88 16.95
CA GLY A 317 -4.73 12.78 18.07
C GLY A 317 -5.29 14.19 17.95
N PHE A 318 -6.06 14.45 16.87
CA PHE A 318 -6.77 15.71 16.73
C PHE A 318 -8.04 15.72 17.56
N GLU A 319 -8.36 16.85 18.14
CA GLU A 319 -9.62 17.06 18.87
C GLU A 319 -10.75 17.40 17.88
N VAL A 320 -12.01 17.22 18.29
CA VAL A 320 -13.19 17.58 17.48
C VAL A 320 -13.19 19.08 17.11
N THR A 321 -12.57 19.91 17.93
CA THR A 321 -12.39 21.35 17.64
C THR A 321 -11.46 21.63 16.46
N ASP A 322 -10.63 20.65 16.08
CA ASP A 322 -9.71 20.73 14.94
C ASP A 322 -10.33 20.19 13.64
N ASP A 323 -11.59 19.75 13.69
CA ASP A 323 -12.30 19.22 12.54
C ASP A 323 -12.45 20.25 11.43
N LEU A 324 -12.24 19.82 10.20
CA LEU A 324 -12.59 20.63 9.04
C LEU A 324 -14.11 20.76 8.94
N LYS A 325 -14.59 22.01 8.85
CA LYS A 325 -16.01 22.34 8.76
C LYS A 325 -16.43 22.58 7.32
N GLU A 326 -17.66 22.19 7.01
CA GLU A 326 -18.20 22.29 5.64
C GLU A 326 -18.23 23.72 5.13
N GLU A 327 -18.58 24.67 5.98
CA GLU A 327 -18.67 26.11 5.68
C GLU A 327 -17.30 26.76 5.40
N ASP A 328 -16.21 26.24 5.99
CA ASP A 328 -14.85 26.79 5.88
C ASP A 328 -13.96 26.04 4.86
N THR A 329 -14.47 24.95 4.30
CA THR A 329 -13.70 24.03 3.45
C THR A 329 -14.26 23.99 2.03
N THR A 330 -13.47 24.46 1.07
CA THR A 330 -13.77 24.27 -0.35
C THR A 330 -13.40 22.86 -0.79
N ASP A 331 -13.94 22.38 -1.91
CA ASP A 331 -13.59 21.05 -2.44
C ASP A 331 -12.09 20.94 -2.73
N GLU A 332 -11.46 22.00 -3.22
CA GLU A 332 -10.00 22.04 -3.46
C GLU A 332 -9.20 21.93 -2.15
N LYS A 333 -9.63 22.65 -1.10
CA LYS A 333 -9.01 22.53 0.23
C LYS A 333 -9.13 21.11 0.78
N LEU A 334 -10.29 20.47 0.61
CA LEU A 334 -10.50 19.11 1.06
C LEU A 334 -9.61 18.12 0.30
N GLN A 335 -9.54 18.20 -1.03
CA GLN A 335 -8.65 17.35 -1.83
C GLN A 335 -7.17 17.55 -1.45
N THR A 336 -6.77 18.80 -1.21
CA THR A 336 -5.42 19.10 -0.72
C THR A 336 -5.17 18.48 0.66
N ALA A 337 -6.13 18.57 1.58
CA ALA A 337 -6.03 17.99 2.92
C ALA A 337 -5.95 16.46 2.86
N ILE A 338 -6.75 15.80 2.02
CA ILE A 338 -6.70 14.37 1.78
C ILE A 338 -5.31 13.95 1.27
N GLY A 339 -4.75 14.68 0.30
CA GLY A 339 -3.40 14.41 -0.21
C GLY A 339 -2.32 14.52 0.87
N LYS A 340 -2.39 15.56 1.71
CA LYS A 340 -1.47 15.71 2.84
C LYS A 340 -1.64 14.58 3.86
N GLU A 341 -2.87 14.10 4.08
CA GLU A 341 -3.15 13.01 4.99
C GLU A 341 -2.61 11.68 4.45
N TYR A 342 -2.69 11.41 3.14
CA TYR A 342 -2.00 10.28 2.51
C TYR A 342 -0.49 10.33 2.76
N ARG A 343 0.14 11.49 2.65
CA ARG A 343 1.57 11.64 2.91
C ARG A 343 1.94 11.29 4.35
N LYS A 344 1.16 11.79 5.33
CA LYS A 344 1.37 11.52 6.76
C LYS A 344 1.16 10.04 7.10
N GLU A 345 0.06 9.48 6.62
CA GLU A 345 -0.41 8.14 7.00
C GLU A 345 0.49 7.03 6.44
N PHE A 346 0.99 7.19 5.23
CA PHE A 346 1.74 6.15 4.52
C PHE A 346 3.25 6.38 4.45
N ILE A 347 3.81 7.17 5.36
CA ILE A 347 5.27 7.25 5.53
C ILE A 347 5.82 5.85 5.76
N GLY A 348 6.82 5.45 4.95
CA GLY A 348 7.44 4.12 5.01
C GLY A 348 6.65 2.98 4.35
N GLU A 349 5.46 3.24 3.79
CA GLU A 349 4.61 2.24 3.13
C GLU A 349 4.54 2.38 1.60
N GLY A 350 5.20 3.38 1.01
CA GLY A 350 5.27 3.59 -0.45
C GLY A 350 4.00 4.13 -1.12
N GLN A 351 2.86 4.25 -0.41
CA GLN A 351 1.59 4.62 -1.02
C GLN A 351 1.53 6.09 -1.47
N TRP A 352 2.33 6.96 -0.88
CA TRP A 352 2.41 8.37 -1.28
C TRP A 352 2.86 8.56 -2.74
N PHE A 353 3.85 7.80 -3.19
CA PHE A 353 4.29 7.83 -4.59
C PHE A 353 3.16 7.43 -5.55
N PHE A 354 2.42 6.39 -5.21
CA PHE A 354 1.27 5.94 -6.01
C PHE A 354 0.09 6.91 -5.96
N TYR A 355 -0.13 7.61 -4.83
CA TYR A 355 -1.09 8.70 -4.75
C TYR A 355 -0.74 9.81 -5.74
N CYS A 356 0.50 10.30 -5.72
CA CYS A 356 0.95 11.35 -6.63
C CYS A 356 0.84 10.95 -8.09
N LYS A 357 1.24 9.71 -8.42
CA LYS A 357 1.11 9.14 -9.77
C LYS A 357 -0.36 9.05 -10.21
N ARG A 358 -1.23 8.51 -9.36
CA ARG A 358 -2.66 8.35 -9.65
C ARG A 358 -3.36 9.69 -9.89
N THR A 359 -3.03 10.70 -9.10
CA THR A 359 -3.58 12.05 -9.21
C THR A 359 -2.85 12.92 -10.24
N ASP A 360 -1.92 12.34 -10.99
CA ASP A 360 -1.15 12.97 -12.07
C ASP A 360 -0.43 14.26 -11.64
N GLN A 361 0.15 14.25 -10.43
CA GLN A 361 0.88 15.40 -9.89
C GLN A 361 2.03 15.80 -10.83
N ALA A 362 2.12 17.09 -11.14
CA ALA A 362 3.17 17.63 -12.01
C ALA A 362 4.54 17.70 -11.31
N THR A 363 4.55 17.67 -9.99
CA THR A 363 5.74 17.75 -9.16
C THR A 363 5.60 16.83 -7.95
N LEU A 364 6.72 16.39 -7.41
CA LEU A 364 6.78 15.76 -6.10
C LEU A 364 7.46 16.69 -5.11
N PRO A 365 6.98 16.81 -3.87
CA PRO A 365 7.67 17.60 -2.86
C PRO A 365 9.05 17.02 -2.56
N ASN A 366 10.01 17.91 -2.28
CA ASN A 366 11.37 17.59 -1.83
C ASN A 366 12.23 16.77 -2.80
N VAL A 367 11.91 16.82 -4.08
CA VAL A 367 12.73 16.21 -5.14
C VAL A 367 13.90 17.14 -5.47
N GLN A 368 15.12 16.60 -5.44
CA GLN A 368 16.36 17.36 -5.65
C GLN A 368 16.74 17.55 -7.13
N VAL A 369 15.89 17.10 -8.05
CA VAL A 369 16.11 17.21 -9.49
C VAL A 369 14.83 17.76 -10.15
N PRO A 370 14.90 18.39 -11.33
CA PRO A 370 13.72 18.77 -12.09
C PRO A 370 12.85 17.53 -12.33
N PHE A 371 11.63 17.55 -11.81
CA PHE A 371 10.73 16.39 -11.89
C PHE A 371 10.08 16.29 -13.29
N SER A 372 9.99 15.08 -13.79
CA SER A 372 9.25 14.75 -15.00
C SER A 372 8.22 13.65 -14.68
N LYS A 373 7.01 13.76 -15.23
CA LYS A 373 5.98 12.70 -15.08
C LYS A 373 6.44 11.33 -15.62
N ALA A 374 7.42 11.30 -16.53
CA ALA A 374 8.04 10.06 -16.99
C ALA A 374 8.67 9.26 -15.83
N TYR A 375 9.10 9.92 -14.77
CA TYR A 375 9.67 9.27 -13.59
C TYR A 375 8.69 8.46 -12.77
N TYR A 376 7.39 8.61 -12.99
CA TYR A 376 6.39 7.73 -12.39
C TYR A 376 6.40 6.31 -12.95
N VAL A 377 7.10 6.04 -14.04
CA VAL A 377 7.13 4.74 -14.71
C VAL A 377 8.54 4.19 -14.68
N LEU A 378 8.73 3.05 -14.04
CA LEU A 378 10.00 2.33 -14.08
C LEU A 378 10.19 1.71 -15.48
N PRO A 379 11.43 1.66 -15.99
CA PRO A 379 11.70 0.98 -17.25
C PRO A 379 11.45 -0.53 -17.13
N ILE A 380 10.90 -1.13 -18.18
CA ILE A 380 10.83 -2.59 -18.30
C ILE A 380 12.27 -3.11 -18.44
N PRO A 381 12.65 -4.21 -17.75
CA PRO A 381 13.99 -4.78 -17.86
C PRO A 381 14.41 -5.08 -19.32
N ASP A 382 15.66 -4.79 -19.67
CA ASP A 382 16.18 -5.00 -21.01
C ASP A 382 16.04 -6.44 -21.49
N GLN A 383 16.26 -7.42 -20.62
CA GLN A 383 16.07 -8.83 -20.94
C GLN A 383 14.61 -9.13 -21.33
N GLU A 384 13.64 -8.48 -20.70
CA GLU A 384 12.23 -8.64 -21.05
C GLU A 384 11.91 -7.99 -22.40
N LEU A 385 12.53 -6.87 -22.74
CA LEU A 385 12.41 -6.25 -24.06
C LEU A 385 13.01 -7.12 -25.15
N GLU A 386 14.18 -7.70 -24.90
CA GLU A 386 14.93 -8.53 -25.86
C GLU A 386 14.26 -9.89 -26.09
N TYR A 387 13.95 -10.63 -25.03
CA TYR A 387 13.43 -12.00 -25.11
C TYR A 387 11.91 -12.10 -25.03
N GLY A 388 11.25 -11.11 -24.46
CA GLY A 388 9.80 -11.03 -24.34
C GLY A 388 9.07 -10.61 -25.62
N ASN A 389 9.80 -10.34 -26.72
CA ASN A 389 9.25 -9.83 -27.98
C ASN A 389 8.35 -8.60 -27.75
N ARG A 390 8.87 -7.62 -26.98
CA ARG A 390 8.13 -6.44 -26.50
C ARG A 390 8.35 -5.20 -27.37
N ASN A 391 9.00 -5.33 -28.52
CA ASN A 391 9.30 -4.24 -29.47
C ASN A 391 8.09 -3.74 -30.21
#